data_8ae6eda7667776d8e9728becf40230fb
#
_entry.id   8ae6eda7667776d8e9728becf40230fb
#
_cell.length_a   1.000
_cell.length_b   1.000
_cell.length_c   1.000
_cell.angle_alpha   90.00
_cell.angle_beta   90.00
_cell.angle_gamma   90.00
#
_symmetry.space_group_name_H-M   'P 1'
#
loop_
_entity.id
_entity.type
_entity.pdbx_description
1 polymer ?
#
loop_
_entity_poly.entity_id
_entity_poly.type
_entity_poly.pdbx_seq_one_letter_code
_entity_poly.pdbx_strand_id
1 'polypeptide(L)' 'MNNLYILEDVLVDYTSGMVVIAAESKDAAREIFVERFNDADDFDTAIFTVIEGVNHAAGLVSYVFGGG' A
#
# COMPACT_ATOMS: atom_id res chain seq x y z
N MET A 1 1.02 -17.44 -4.95
CA MET A 1 -0.05 -16.56 -4.44
C MET A 1 0.54 -15.25 -3.98
N ASN A 2 -0.25 -14.20 -4.01
CA ASN A 2 0.18 -12.91 -3.50
C ASN A 2 -0.26 -12.71 -2.06
N ASN A 3 0.28 -11.68 -1.43
CA ASN A 3 -0.15 -11.19 -0.13
C ASN A 3 -0.86 -9.85 -0.33
N LEU A 4 -1.76 -9.49 0.58
CA LEU A 4 -2.30 -8.14 0.64
C LEU A 4 -1.50 -7.33 1.66
N TYR A 5 -1.00 -6.21 1.21
CA TYR A 5 -0.32 -5.22 2.05
C TYR A 5 -1.27 -4.06 2.25
N ILE A 6 -1.74 -3.91 3.48
CA ILE A 6 -2.65 -2.83 3.85
C ILE A 6 -1.82 -1.78 4.57
N LEU A 7 -1.69 -0.62 3.95
CA LEU A 7 -0.90 0.48 4.46
C LEU A 7 -1.82 1.52 5.04
N GLU A 8 -1.59 1.89 6.29
CA GLU A 8 -2.28 2.98 6.95
C GLU A 8 -1.28 4.08 7.29
N ASP A 9 -1.77 5.27 7.58
CA ASP A 9 -0.97 6.46 7.85
C ASP A 9 -0.12 6.83 6.63
N VAL A 10 -0.74 6.74 5.46
CA VAL A 10 -0.16 7.13 4.16
C VAL A 10 -1.08 8.14 3.49
N LEU A 11 -0.60 8.80 2.45
CA LEU A 11 -1.37 9.77 1.66
C LEU A 11 -2.05 10.80 2.56
N VAL A 12 -1.30 11.25 3.59
CA VAL A 12 -1.83 12.12 4.64
C VAL A 12 -2.09 13.52 4.10
N ASP A 13 -3.30 14.03 4.36
CA ASP A 13 -3.68 15.42 4.08
C ASP A 13 -4.78 15.77 5.09
N TYR A 14 -4.41 16.35 6.23
CA TYR A 14 -5.24 16.56 7.42
C TYR A 14 -5.59 15.27 8.14
N THR A 15 -6.09 14.25 7.41
CA THR A 15 -6.34 12.92 7.96
C THR A 15 -5.52 11.89 7.19
N SER A 16 -5.35 10.72 7.78
CA SER A 16 -4.61 9.64 7.15
C SER A 16 -5.43 8.95 6.06
N GLY A 17 -4.77 8.57 4.97
CA GLY A 17 -5.33 7.72 3.96
C GLY A 17 -4.99 6.26 4.19
N MET A 18 -5.29 5.42 3.20
CA MET A 18 -5.02 3.99 3.22
C MET A 18 -4.74 3.50 1.81
N VAL A 19 -3.86 2.52 1.68
CA VAL A 19 -3.55 1.87 0.41
C VAL A 19 -3.56 0.36 0.60
N VAL A 20 -4.13 -0.36 -0.35
CA VAL A 20 -4.13 -1.82 -0.37
C VAL A 20 -3.46 -2.28 -1.65
N ILE A 21 -2.40 -3.08 -1.51
CA ILE A 21 -1.60 -3.58 -2.63
C ILE A 21 -1.49 -5.10 -2.53
N ALA A 22 -1.71 -5.79 -3.65
CA ALA A 22 -1.43 -7.21 -3.76
C ALA A 22 -0.05 -7.39 -4.40
N ALA A 23 0.83 -8.13 -3.76
CA ALA A 23 2.18 -8.40 -4.25
C ALA A 23 2.74 -9.66 -3.60
N GLU A 24 3.75 -10.26 -4.22
CA GLU A 24 4.37 -11.47 -3.68
C GLU A 24 5.35 -11.18 -2.53
N SER A 25 5.81 -9.96 -2.39
CA SER A 25 6.73 -9.54 -1.34
C SER A 25 6.53 -8.08 -1.01
N LYS A 26 7.08 -7.66 0.14
CA LYS A 26 7.04 -6.25 0.55
C LYS A 26 7.80 -5.37 -0.43
N ASP A 27 8.94 -5.84 -0.96
CA ASP A 27 9.71 -5.09 -1.94
C ASP A 27 8.91 -4.89 -3.24
N ALA A 28 8.18 -5.91 -3.68
CA ALA A 28 7.32 -5.78 -4.85
C ALA A 28 6.17 -4.80 -4.59
N ALA A 29 5.59 -4.83 -3.40
CA ALA A 29 4.55 -3.87 -3.00
C ALA A 29 5.10 -2.44 -3.00
N ARG A 30 6.34 -2.26 -2.53
CA ARG A 30 7.00 -0.95 -2.53
C ARG A 30 7.17 -0.39 -3.93
N GLU A 31 7.59 -1.22 -4.87
CA GLU A 31 7.72 -0.81 -6.28
C GLU A 31 6.39 -0.33 -6.85
N ILE A 32 5.31 -1.06 -6.57
CA ILE A 32 3.97 -0.69 -7.03
C ILE A 32 3.55 0.66 -6.43
N PHE A 33 3.78 0.84 -5.14
CA PHE A 33 3.44 2.09 -4.45
C PHE A 33 4.23 3.28 -5.02
N VAL A 34 5.55 3.13 -5.16
CA VAL A 34 6.42 4.19 -5.66
C VAL A 34 6.06 4.54 -7.10
N GLU A 35 5.77 3.56 -7.93
CA GLU A 35 5.36 3.81 -9.31
C GLU A 35 4.08 4.62 -9.38
N ARG A 36 3.12 4.35 -8.50
CA ARG A 36 1.81 5.00 -8.52
C ARG A 36 1.79 6.36 -7.81
N PHE A 37 2.48 6.46 -6.67
CA PHE A 37 2.41 7.65 -5.80
C PHE A 37 3.71 8.44 -5.74
N ASN A 38 4.80 7.87 -6.22
CA ASN A 38 6.12 8.52 -6.29
C ASN A 38 6.62 9.04 -4.93
N ASP A 39 6.38 8.27 -3.86
CA ASP A 39 6.78 8.65 -2.51
C ASP A 39 7.21 7.41 -1.71
N ALA A 40 8.48 7.06 -1.84
CA ALA A 40 9.06 5.90 -1.15
C ALA A 40 9.04 6.08 0.37
N ASP A 41 9.26 7.29 0.86
CA ASP A 41 9.28 7.57 2.29
C ASP A 41 7.91 7.32 2.93
N ASP A 42 6.85 7.67 2.22
CA ASP A 42 5.48 7.46 2.70
C ASP A 42 5.21 5.95 2.85
N PHE A 43 5.68 5.15 1.91
CA PHE A 43 5.58 3.70 2.02
C PHE A 43 6.39 3.18 3.22
N ASP A 44 7.63 3.65 3.37
CA ASP A 44 8.56 3.13 4.38
C ASP A 44 8.13 3.45 5.81
N THR A 45 7.37 4.52 5.99
CA THR A 45 6.87 4.95 7.32
C THR A 45 5.43 4.50 7.59
N ALA A 46 4.79 3.81 6.66
CA ALA A 46 3.41 3.37 6.80
C ALA A 46 3.23 2.33 7.91
N ILE A 47 2.02 2.23 8.42
CA ILE A 47 1.62 1.15 9.31
C ILE A 47 1.10 0.02 8.44
N PHE A 48 1.72 -1.14 8.54
CA PHE A 48 1.41 -2.29 7.68
C PHE A 48 0.57 -3.33 8.38
N THR A 49 -0.42 -3.85 7.67
CA THR A 49 -1.08 -5.11 7.97
C THR A 49 -0.90 -6.00 6.73
N VAL A 50 -0.45 -7.23 6.94
CA VAL A 50 -0.20 -8.16 5.84
C VAL A 50 -1.14 -9.36 5.97
N ILE A 51 -1.87 -9.65 4.89
CA ILE A 51 -2.71 -10.84 4.78
C ILE A 51 -2.07 -11.75 3.74
N GLU A 52 -1.61 -12.91 4.17
CA GLU A 52 -0.87 -13.83 3.30
C GLU A 52 -1.80 -14.75 2.52
N GLY A 53 -1.32 -15.18 1.37
CA GLY A 53 -1.95 -16.23 0.59
C GLY A 53 -3.30 -15.88 -0.02
N VAL A 54 -3.44 -14.66 -0.53
CA VAL A 54 -4.68 -14.23 -1.18
C VAL A 54 -4.67 -14.58 -2.67
N ASN A 55 -5.83 -14.88 -3.20
CA ASN A 55 -6.01 -15.16 -4.62
C ASN A 55 -6.38 -13.87 -5.36
N HIS A 56 -5.40 -13.02 -5.53
CA HIS A 56 -5.56 -11.74 -6.22
C HIS A 56 -4.32 -11.46 -7.06
N ALA A 57 -4.50 -10.94 -8.27
CA ALA A 57 -3.39 -10.54 -9.11
C ALA A 57 -2.59 -9.40 -8.47
N ALA A 58 -1.29 -9.36 -8.73
CA ALA A 58 -0.44 -8.30 -8.21
C ALA A 58 -0.86 -6.94 -8.77
N GLY A 59 -0.81 -5.93 -7.93
CA GLY A 59 -1.12 -4.55 -8.29
C GLY A 59 -1.78 -3.76 -7.18
N LEU A 60 -2.07 -2.52 -7.47
CA LEU A 60 -2.83 -1.65 -6.57
C LEU A 60 -4.29 -2.11 -6.55
N VAL A 61 -4.77 -2.48 -5.36
CA VAL A 61 -6.14 -2.97 -5.19
C VAL A 61 -7.10 -1.82 -4.94
N SER A 62 -6.76 -0.96 -4.00
CA SER A 62 -7.60 0.17 -3.62
C SER A 62 -6.78 1.21 -2.85
N TYR A 63 -7.25 2.44 -2.82
CA TYR A 63 -6.64 3.48 -2.03
C TYR A 63 -7.63 4.58 -1.70
N VAL A 64 -7.34 5.28 -0.61
CA VAL A 64 -8.08 6.46 -0.18
C VAL A 64 -7.06 7.52 0.24
N PHE A 65 -7.14 8.71 -0.35
CA PHE A 65 -6.33 9.82 0.12
C PHE A 65 -6.91 10.36 1.42
N GLY A 66 -6.04 10.77 2.34
CA GLY A 66 -6.44 11.56 3.49
C GLY A 66 -7.03 12.88 3.02
N GLY A 67 -7.93 13.45 3.80
CA GLY A 67 -8.57 14.71 3.46
C GLY A 67 -9.15 15.40 4.67
N GLY A 68 -9.29 16.70 4.54
CA GLY A 68 -9.83 17.53 5.59
C GLY A 68 -11.32 17.71 5.54
#